data_b16d50da6788d06ebd894f85daf921e5
#
_entry.id   b16d50da6788d06ebd894f85daf921e5
#
_cell.length_a   1.000
_cell.length_b   1.000
_cell.length_c   1.000
_cell.angle_alpha   90.00
_cell.angle_beta   90.00
_cell.angle_gamma   90.00
#
_symmetry.space_group_name_H-M   'P 1'
#
loop_
_entity.id
_entity.type
_entity.pdbx_description
1 polymer ?
#
loop_
_entity_poly.entity_id
_entity_poly.type
_entity_poly.pdbx_seq_one_letter_code
_entity_poly.pdbx_strand_id
1 'polypeptide(L)'
;FVCNVTLSAPCTAFDVNIGGLMANDEAWQLALACAREAHQCGLAEGVNFSFDDIDRYVTDFAALMPDASPSMRLDHLAGRRSEIDAINGMVPVVGARHGIATPVNETLSALVRAIEAGF
;
A
#
# COMPACT_ATOMS: atom_id res chain seq x y z
N PHE A 1 -0.92 3.87 9.13
CA PHE A 1 -1.31 4.16 7.75
C PHE A 1 -0.27 3.71 6.71
N VAL A 2 1.02 4.04 6.93
CA VAL A 2 2.07 3.62 5.97
C VAL A 2 2.17 2.10 5.81
N CYS A 3 1.96 1.33 6.87
CA CYS A 3 1.94 -0.14 6.77
C CYS A 3 0.74 -0.63 5.97
N ASN A 4 -0.43 -0.03 6.14
CA ASN A 4 -1.61 -0.34 5.34
C ASN A 4 -1.37 -0.07 3.85
N VAL A 5 -0.80 1.07 3.53
CA VAL A 5 -0.47 1.45 2.14
C VAL A 5 0.53 0.46 1.54
N THR A 6 1.52 0.04 2.32
CA THR A 6 2.56 -0.89 1.86
C THR A 6 1.99 -2.25 1.49
N LEU A 7 1.01 -2.74 2.24
CA LEU A 7 0.53 -4.12 2.13
C LEU A 7 -0.79 -4.26 1.38
N SER A 8 -1.70 -3.29 1.51
CA SER A 8 -3.08 -3.45 1.05
C SER A 8 -3.20 -3.61 -0.47
N ALA A 9 -2.87 -2.59 -1.24
CA ALA A 9 -2.99 -2.69 -2.69
C ALA A 9 -2.03 -3.70 -3.32
N PRO A 10 -0.76 -3.79 -2.89
CA PRO A 10 0.13 -4.82 -3.43
C PRO A 10 -0.35 -6.25 -3.20
N CYS A 11 -0.75 -6.62 -1.98
CA CYS A 11 -1.28 -7.96 -1.71
C CYS A 11 -2.53 -8.25 -2.54
N THR A 12 -3.37 -7.25 -2.73
CA THR A 12 -4.60 -7.37 -3.51
C THR A 12 -4.31 -7.53 -4.99
N ALA A 13 -3.45 -6.68 -5.54
CA ALA A 13 -3.10 -6.69 -6.97
C ALA A 13 -2.39 -7.99 -7.38
N PHE A 14 -1.50 -8.49 -6.53
CA PHE A 14 -0.76 -9.73 -6.80
C PHE A 14 -1.48 -10.98 -6.30
N ASP A 15 -2.57 -10.80 -5.56
CA ASP A 15 -3.36 -11.90 -4.98
C ASP A 15 -2.51 -12.85 -4.14
N VAL A 16 -1.78 -12.28 -3.18
CA VAL A 16 -0.91 -13.01 -2.27
C VAL A 16 -1.13 -12.50 -0.84
N ASN A 17 -0.74 -13.34 0.15
CA ASN A 17 -0.65 -12.88 1.53
C ASN A 17 0.66 -12.08 1.73
N ILE A 18 0.89 -11.61 2.96
CA ILE A 18 2.06 -10.78 3.28
C ILE A 18 3.37 -11.54 2.99
N GLY A 19 3.46 -12.79 3.41
CA GLY A 19 4.64 -13.63 3.14
C GLY A 19 4.89 -13.85 1.65
N GLY A 20 3.83 -14.06 0.87
CA GLY A 20 3.92 -14.19 -0.58
C GLY A 20 4.39 -12.93 -1.26
N LEU A 21 3.96 -11.76 -0.77
CA LEU A 21 4.42 -10.47 -1.26
C LEU A 21 5.92 -10.29 -1.00
N MET A 22 6.37 -10.58 0.22
CA MET A 22 7.78 -10.45 0.61
C MET A 22 8.70 -11.44 -0.12
N ALA A 23 8.18 -12.61 -0.48
CA ALA A 23 8.95 -13.65 -1.16
C ALA A 23 9.26 -13.33 -2.62
N ASN A 24 8.54 -12.40 -3.24
CA ASN A 24 8.79 -11.95 -4.62
C ASN A 24 9.50 -10.60 -4.59
N ASP A 25 10.76 -10.57 -5.01
CA ASP A 25 11.59 -9.35 -4.92
C ASP A 25 10.98 -8.16 -5.65
N GLU A 26 10.48 -8.34 -6.86
CA GLU A 26 9.92 -7.25 -7.66
C GLU A 26 8.62 -6.73 -7.03
N ALA A 27 7.76 -7.63 -6.56
CA ALA A 27 6.52 -7.26 -5.89
C ALA A 27 6.80 -6.52 -4.58
N TRP A 28 7.80 -6.98 -3.82
CA TRP A 28 8.18 -6.32 -2.58
C TRP A 28 8.76 -4.93 -2.82
N GLN A 29 9.53 -4.73 -3.90
CA GLN A 29 10.04 -3.40 -4.27
C GLN A 29 8.90 -2.44 -4.61
N LEU A 30 7.84 -2.92 -5.26
CA LEU A 30 6.64 -2.09 -5.50
C LEU A 30 5.94 -1.71 -4.19
N ALA A 31 5.86 -2.65 -3.24
CA ALA A 31 5.30 -2.38 -1.92
C ALA A 31 6.10 -1.31 -1.17
N LEU A 32 7.43 -1.42 -1.20
CA LEU A 32 8.32 -0.42 -0.59
C LEU A 32 8.19 0.95 -1.26
N ALA A 33 8.00 0.98 -2.58
CA ALA A 33 7.76 2.23 -3.30
C ALA A 33 6.46 2.89 -2.83
N CYS A 34 5.40 2.12 -2.60
CA CYS A 34 4.16 2.64 -2.01
C CYS A 34 4.41 3.26 -0.64
N ALA A 35 5.20 2.58 0.20
CA ALA A 35 5.55 3.06 1.54
C ALA A 35 6.32 4.38 1.48
N ARG A 36 7.30 4.47 0.59
CA ARG A 36 8.12 5.69 0.43
C ARG A 36 7.30 6.89 -0.01
N GLU A 37 6.39 6.69 -0.94
CA GLU A 37 5.47 7.76 -1.39
C GLU A 37 4.59 8.22 -0.23
N ALA A 38 3.99 7.30 0.50
CA ALA A 38 3.15 7.62 1.66
C ALA A 38 3.94 8.33 2.76
N HIS A 39 5.18 7.92 3.00
CA HIS A 39 6.05 8.53 3.99
C HIS A 39 6.38 9.99 3.63
N GLN A 40 6.74 10.25 2.36
CA GLN A 40 6.98 11.61 1.89
C GLN A 40 5.76 12.51 2.05
N CYS A 41 4.58 11.98 1.69
CA CYS A 41 3.33 12.71 1.87
C CYS A 41 3.05 13.01 3.34
N GLY A 42 3.28 12.05 4.22
CA GLY A 42 3.11 12.24 5.66
C GLY A 42 4.05 13.30 6.23
N LEU A 43 5.31 13.31 5.81
CA LEU A 43 6.29 14.34 6.20
C LEU A 43 5.84 15.73 5.75
N ALA A 44 5.34 15.85 4.53
CA ALA A 44 4.84 17.12 4.01
C ALA A 44 3.60 17.61 4.77
N GLU A 45 2.77 16.70 5.28
CA GLU A 45 1.61 17.04 6.13
C GLU A 45 2.00 17.33 7.59
N GLY A 46 3.28 17.26 7.94
CA GLY A 46 3.76 17.56 9.29
C GLY A 46 3.67 16.39 10.26
N VAL A 47 3.50 15.16 9.77
CA VAL A 47 3.46 13.98 10.64
C VAL A 47 4.86 13.71 11.20
N ASN A 48 4.94 13.50 12.52
CA ASN A 48 6.16 13.08 13.19
C ASN A 48 6.19 11.57 13.30
N PHE A 49 7.01 10.94 12.46
CA PHE A 49 7.20 9.49 12.52
C PHE A 49 8.21 9.13 13.60
N SER A 50 8.01 7.97 14.24
CA SER A 50 8.90 7.45 15.28
C SER A 50 10.12 6.70 14.72
N PHE A 51 10.30 6.69 13.40
CA PHE A 51 11.36 5.97 12.70
C PHE A 51 11.97 6.86 11.63
N ASP A 52 13.23 6.56 11.24
CA ASP A 52 13.96 7.28 10.20
C ASP A 52 13.96 6.51 8.88
N ASP A 53 13.98 5.17 8.94
CA ASP A 53 14.07 4.28 7.79
C ASP A 53 12.72 3.61 7.54
N ILE A 54 11.95 4.15 6.58
CA ILE A 54 10.64 3.62 6.23
C ILE A 54 10.71 2.17 5.72
N ASP A 55 11.70 1.85 4.91
CA ASP A 55 11.85 0.51 4.34
C ASP A 55 12.02 -0.52 5.46
N ARG A 56 12.88 -0.24 6.41
CA ARG A 56 13.11 -1.12 7.55
C ARG A 56 11.88 -1.23 8.43
N TYR A 57 11.22 -0.11 8.70
CA TYR A 57 10.04 -0.08 9.55
C TYR A 57 8.93 -0.99 9.01
N VAL A 58 8.58 -0.85 7.73
CA VAL A 58 7.51 -1.66 7.14
C VAL A 58 7.93 -3.11 6.92
N THR A 59 9.21 -3.36 6.64
CA THR A 59 9.73 -4.72 6.49
C THR A 59 9.66 -5.48 7.81
N ASP A 60 10.08 -4.85 8.90
CA ASP A 60 10.01 -5.45 10.23
C ASP A 60 8.56 -5.73 10.63
N PHE A 61 7.66 -4.79 10.34
CA PHE A 61 6.23 -4.95 10.62
C PHE A 61 5.65 -6.14 9.83
N ALA A 62 5.91 -6.20 8.53
CA ALA A 62 5.38 -7.25 7.67
C ALA A 62 5.91 -8.64 8.06
N ALA A 63 7.18 -8.73 8.48
CA ALA A 63 7.81 -9.97 8.87
C ALA A 63 7.17 -10.62 10.10
N LEU A 64 6.39 -9.86 10.89
CA LEU A 64 5.68 -10.39 12.05
C LEU A 64 4.43 -11.19 11.67
N MET A 65 3.91 -11.02 10.45
CA MET A 65 2.61 -11.58 10.04
C MET A 65 2.65 -12.16 8.64
N PRO A 66 3.54 -13.13 8.35
CA PRO A 66 3.69 -13.62 6.97
C PRO A 66 2.45 -14.34 6.45
N ASP A 67 1.64 -14.94 7.32
CA ASP A 67 0.45 -15.70 6.93
C ASP A 67 -0.81 -14.83 6.85
N ALA A 68 -0.74 -13.57 7.24
CA ALA A 68 -1.88 -12.66 7.24
C ALA A 68 -2.13 -12.08 5.85
N SER A 69 -3.37 -11.65 5.62
CA SER A 69 -3.78 -10.87 4.45
C SER A 69 -4.42 -9.57 4.90
N PRO A 70 -4.15 -8.45 4.20
CA PRO A 70 -4.85 -7.21 4.46
C PRO A 70 -6.35 -7.36 4.22
N SER A 71 -7.17 -6.54 4.89
CA SER A 71 -8.62 -6.54 4.72
C SER A 71 -9.02 -6.29 3.25
N MET A 72 -8.26 -5.49 2.52
CA MET A 72 -8.51 -5.22 1.10
C MET A 72 -8.50 -6.52 0.28
N ARG A 73 -7.50 -7.38 0.49
CA ARG A 73 -7.45 -8.67 -0.21
C ARG A 73 -8.61 -9.57 0.20
N LEU A 74 -8.95 -9.58 1.50
CA LEU A 74 -10.08 -10.38 2.00
C LEU A 74 -11.41 -9.93 1.38
N ASP A 75 -11.60 -8.61 1.21
CA ASP A 75 -12.77 -8.07 0.53
C ASP A 75 -12.83 -8.56 -0.93
N HIS A 76 -11.71 -8.53 -1.64
CA HIS A 76 -11.66 -8.99 -3.03
C HIS A 76 -11.93 -10.49 -3.15
N LEU A 77 -11.41 -11.30 -2.23
CA LEU A 77 -11.71 -12.74 -2.21
C LEU A 77 -13.20 -13.02 -2.02
N ALA A 78 -13.90 -12.12 -1.35
CA ALA A 78 -15.35 -12.20 -1.15
C ALA A 78 -16.17 -11.46 -2.23
N GLY A 79 -15.51 -10.90 -3.24
CA GLY A 79 -16.18 -10.13 -4.31
C GLY A 79 -16.74 -8.79 -3.86
N ARG A 80 -16.20 -8.24 -2.76
CA ARG A 80 -16.61 -6.94 -2.22
C ARG A 80 -15.63 -5.85 -2.62
N ARG A 81 -16.16 -4.66 -2.85
CA ARG A 81 -15.33 -3.46 -3.03
C ARG A 81 -14.60 -3.14 -1.73
N SER A 82 -13.36 -2.71 -1.85
CA SER A 82 -12.50 -2.36 -0.73
C SER A 82 -12.50 -0.87 -0.44
N GLU A 83 -11.74 -0.48 0.59
CA GLU A 83 -11.49 0.92 0.95
C GLU A 83 -10.27 1.49 0.23
N ILE A 84 -10.08 1.13 -1.04
CA ILE A 84 -8.92 1.58 -1.83
C ILE A 84 -8.76 3.10 -1.81
N ASP A 85 -9.84 3.85 -1.89
CA ASP A 85 -9.81 5.32 -1.94
C ASP A 85 -9.31 5.93 -0.63
N ALA A 86 -9.54 5.26 0.50
CA ALA A 86 -9.10 5.71 1.82
C ALA A 86 -7.69 5.22 2.20
N ILE A 87 -7.14 4.28 1.46
CA ILE A 87 -5.80 3.69 1.73
C ILE A 87 -4.82 4.15 0.65
N ASN A 88 -4.52 3.30 -0.32
CA ASN A 88 -3.55 3.67 -1.36
C ASN A 88 -4.00 4.85 -2.21
N GLY A 89 -5.30 4.95 -2.48
CA GLY A 89 -5.86 6.06 -3.25
C GLY A 89 -5.80 7.42 -2.56
N MET A 90 -5.61 7.45 -1.24
CA MET A 90 -5.43 8.71 -0.51
C MET A 90 -4.04 9.31 -0.72
N VAL A 91 -3.03 8.50 -1.01
CA VAL A 91 -1.65 8.98 -1.19
C VAL A 91 -1.54 9.97 -2.36
N PRO A 92 -2.07 9.69 -3.56
CA PRO A 92 -2.08 10.69 -4.64
C PRO A 92 -2.83 11.97 -4.28
N VAL A 93 -3.90 11.88 -3.52
CA VAL A 93 -4.69 13.05 -3.09
C VAL A 93 -3.83 13.98 -2.24
N VAL A 94 -3.14 13.43 -1.25
CA VAL A 94 -2.24 14.20 -0.37
C VAL A 94 -1.04 14.70 -1.15
N GLY A 95 -0.44 13.85 -1.99
CA GLY A 95 0.71 14.22 -2.83
C GLY A 95 0.41 15.42 -3.71
N ALA A 96 -0.78 15.48 -4.31
CA ALA A 96 -1.18 16.60 -5.16
C ALA A 96 -1.23 17.94 -4.42
N ARG A 97 -1.54 17.94 -3.12
CA ARG A 97 -1.54 19.16 -2.30
C ARG A 97 -0.15 19.74 -2.09
N HIS A 98 0.88 18.91 -2.20
CA HIS A 98 2.27 19.27 -1.89
C HIS A 98 3.19 19.18 -3.10
N GLY A 99 2.66 18.93 -4.30
CA GLY A 99 3.46 18.77 -5.51
C GLY A 99 4.36 17.53 -5.48
N ILE A 100 3.97 16.48 -4.77
CA ILE A 100 4.71 15.23 -4.66
C ILE A 100 4.11 14.21 -5.63
N ALA A 101 4.95 13.66 -6.51
CA ALA A 101 4.53 12.58 -7.41
C ALA A 101 4.37 11.28 -6.63
N THR A 102 3.28 10.55 -6.90
CA THR A 102 2.95 9.28 -6.23
C THR A 102 2.57 8.22 -7.27
N PRO A 103 3.45 7.94 -8.25
CA PRO A 103 3.07 7.13 -9.41
C PRO A 103 2.72 5.68 -9.07
N VAL A 104 3.37 5.09 -8.09
CA VAL A 104 3.13 3.67 -7.75
C VAL A 104 1.78 3.50 -7.07
N ASN A 105 1.47 4.32 -6.06
CA ASN A 105 0.15 4.29 -5.41
C ASN A 105 -0.96 4.62 -6.41
N GLU A 106 -0.73 5.58 -7.29
CA GLU A 106 -1.69 5.97 -8.33
C GLU A 106 -1.99 4.80 -9.27
N THR A 107 -0.96 4.13 -9.75
CA THR A 107 -1.10 2.99 -10.67
C THR A 107 -1.79 1.81 -9.99
N LEU A 108 -1.37 1.43 -8.79
CA LEU A 108 -1.98 0.33 -8.06
C LEU A 108 -3.43 0.63 -7.67
N SER A 109 -3.73 1.89 -7.33
CA SER A 109 -5.11 2.29 -7.02
C SER A 109 -6.01 2.16 -8.24
N ALA A 110 -5.54 2.58 -9.41
CA ALA A 110 -6.27 2.43 -10.66
C ALA A 110 -6.51 0.94 -10.99
N LEU A 111 -5.51 0.10 -10.77
CA LEU A 111 -5.62 -1.35 -10.98
C LEU A 111 -6.68 -1.97 -10.08
N VAL A 112 -6.65 -1.65 -8.79
CA VAL A 112 -7.63 -2.16 -7.81
C VAL A 112 -9.05 -1.71 -8.17
N ARG A 113 -9.22 -0.43 -8.53
CA ARG A 113 -10.54 0.09 -8.96
C ARG A 113 -11.04 -0.61 -10.21
N ALA A 114 -10.15 -0.90 -11.16
CA ALA A 114 -10.51 -1.61 -12.39
C ALA A 114 -11.01 -3.04 -12.08
N ILE A 115 -10.35 -3.72 -11.15
CA ILE A 115 -10.79 -5.05 -10.68
C ILE A 115 -12.16 -4.94 -10.04
N GLU A 116 -12.37 -3.94 -9.18
CA GLU A 116 -13.63 -3.74 -8.45
C GLU A 116 -14.79 -3.36 -9.37
N ALA A 117 -14.52 -2.79 -10.53
CA ALA A 117 -15.55 -2.47 -11.50
C ALA A 117 -16.28 -3.70 -12.02
N GLY A 118 -15.69 -4.89 -11.89
CA GLY A 118 -16.30 -6.16 -12.26
C GLY A 118 -17.09 -6.84 -11.14
N PHE A 119 -17.15 -6.26 -9.98
CA PHE A 119 -17.85 -6.84 -8.82
C PHE A 119 -19.35 -6.57 -8.86
#